data_0f14e260a33fd61a195f9e405f36b8e3
#
_entry.id   0f14e260a33fd61a195f9e405f36b8e3
#
_cell.length_a   1.000
_cell.length_b   1.000
_cell.length_c   1.000
_cell.angle_alpha   90.00
_cell.angle_beta   90.00
_cell.angle_gamma   90.00
#
_symmetry.space_group_name_H-M   'P 1'
#
loop_
_entity.id
_entity.type
_entity.pdbx_description
1 polymer ?
#
loop_
_entity_poly.entity_id
_entity_poly.type
_entity_poly.pdbx_seq_one_letter_code
_entity_poly.pdbx_strand_id
1 'polypeptide(L)'
;MKIIMSEQAFQWFSDEMDVAQGDTIRFYARYGGSNPFHEGFSLGMSQDSPINPSVVLEHNGTTFFIEQDDTWFFNNHDLYVDVDRQLDELKFDYK
;
A
#
# COMPACT_ATOMS: atom_id res chain seq x y z
N MET A 1 -10.70 -6.18 6.20
CA MET A 1 -9.38 -5.98 5.57
C MET A 1 -8.68 -4.78 6.18
N LYS A 2 -7.39 -4.89 6.43
CA LYS A 2 -6.57 -3.82 7.04
C LYS A 2 -5.28 -3.66 6.28
N ILE A 3 -4.66 -2.48 6.44
CA ILE A 3 -3.28 -2.24 6.04
C ILE A 3 -2.44 -2.31 7.32
N ILE A 4 -1.46 -3.19 7.36
CA ILE A 4 -0.56 -3.36 8.49
C ILE A 4 0.86 -3.10 8.00
N MET A 5 1.53 -2.12 8.58
CA MET A 5 2.79 -1.59 8.07
C MET A 5 3.85 -1.58 9.18
N SER A 6 5.04 -2.08 8.88
CA SER A 6 6.16 -2.05 9.83
C SER A 6 6.76 -0.65 9.95
N GLU A 7 7.49 -0.41 11.02
CA GLU A 7 8.22 0.85 11.20
C GLU A 7 9.21 1.08 10.06
N GLN A 8 9.87 0.01 9.60
CA GLN A 8 10.80 0.09 8.49
C GLN A 8 10.11 0.52 7.20
N ALA A 9 8.87 0.06 6.98
CA ALA A 9 8.10 0.46 5.81
C ALA A 9 7.72 1.94 5.88
N PHE A 10 7.29 2.44 7.03
CA PHE A 10 7.04 3.87 7.19
C PHE A 10 8.28 4.70 6.89
N GLN A 11 9.44 4.27 7.38
CA GLN A 11 10.71 4.94 7.12
C GLN A 11 11.06 4.91 5.64
N TRP A 12 10.81 3.78 4.98
CA TRP A 12 11.05 3.64 3.54
C TRP A 12 10.26 4.67 2.74
N PHE A 13 8.96 4.86 3.06
CA PHE A 13 8.15 5.86 2.38
C PHE A 13 8.68 7.28 2.59
N SER A 14 9.13 7.58 3.80
CA SER A 14 9.73 8.88 4.10
C SER A 14 11.01 9.12 3.29
N ASP A 15 11.86 8.11 3.20
CA ASP A 15 13.17 8.24 2.56
C ASP A 15 13.10 8.17 1.04
N GLU A 16 12.31 7.24 0.50
CA GLU A 16 12.31 6.94 -0.94
C GLU A 16 11.23 7.70 -1.71
N MET A 17 10.09 7.95 -1.10
CA MET A 17 8.99 8.67 -1.74
C MET A 17 8.82 10.09 -1.22
N ASP A 18 9.69 10.51 -0.31
CA ASP A 18 9.66 11.86 0.26
C ASP A 18 8.30 12.19 0.88
N VAL A 19 7.66 11.19 1.47
CA VAL A 19 6.34 11.32 2.07
C VAL A 19 6.46 12.08 3.37
N ALA A 20 5.61 13.10 3.54
CA ALA A 20 5.60 13.96 4.69
C ALA A 20 4.22 14.04 5.33
N GLN A 21 4.14 14.75 6.45
CA GLN A 21 2.88 14.99 7.13
C GLN A 21 1.88 15.69 6.18
N GLY A 22 0.67 15.16 6.11
CA GLY A 22 -0.37 15.66 5.23
C GLY A 22 -0.46 14.94 3.89
N ASP A 23 0.53 14.13 3.55
CA ASP A 23 0.51 13.36 2.30
C ASP A 23 -0.42 12.15 2.41
N THR A 24 -0.94 11.73 1.26
CA THR A 24 -1.82 10.57 1.15
C THR A 24 -1.30 9.63 0.08
N ILE A 25 -1.18 8.35 0.43
CA ILE A 25 -0.64 7.30 -0.44
C ILE A 25 -1.73 6.27 -0.68
N ARG A 26 -2.01 6.01 -1.96
CA ARG A 26 -2.98 5.03 -2.39
C ARG A 26 -2.29 3.73 -2.80
N PHE A 27 -2.81 2.61 -2.30
CA PHE A 27 -2.49 1.28 -2.82
C PHE A 27 -3.62 0.86 -3.75
N TYR A 28 -3.30 0.44 -4.96
CA TYR A 28 -4.32 0.16 -5.96
C TYR A 28 -3.95 -1.02 -6.85
N ALA A 29 -4.95 -1.55 -7.56
CA ALA A 29 -4.75 -2.61 -8.55
C ALA A 29 -4.22 -2.00 -9.84
N ARG A 30 -2.96 -2.29 -10.17
CA ARG A 30 -2.31 -1.80 -11.37
C ARG A 30 -2.40 -2.85 -12.46
N TYR A 31 -2.79 -2.45 -13.66
CA TYR A 31 -2.79 -3.34 -14.82
C TYR A 31 -1.36 -3.71 -15.21
N GLY A 32 -1.10 -5.01 -15.37
CA GLY A 32 0.21 -5.54 -15.67
C GLY A 32 0.82 -6.28 -14.48
N GLY A 33 1.80 -7.12 -14.74
CA GLY A 33 2.44 -7.94 -13.71
C GLY A 33 1.55 -9.06 -13.20
N SER A 34 1.77 -9.47 -11.96
CA SER A 34 0.97 -10.53 -11.34
C SER A 34 1.01 -10.39 -9.82
N ASN A 35 0.04 -11.01 -9.15
CA ASN A 35 0.04 -11.20 -7.72
C ASN A 35 -0.54 -12.57 -7.40
N PRO A 36 -0.52 -13.00 -6.10
CA PRO A 36 -1.01 -14.36 -5.76
C PRO A 36 -2.45 -14.66 -6.16
N PHE A 37 -3.30 -13.65 -6.32
CA PHE A 37 -4.72 -13.85 -6.59
C PHE A 37 -5.15 -13.53 -8.01
N HIS A 38 -4.37 -12.65 -8.71
CA HIS A 38 -4.80 -12.13 -10.01
C HIS A 38 -3.62 -12.04 -10.97
N GLU A 39 -3.65 -12.87 -12.00
CA GLU A 39 -2.73 -12.75 -13.11
C GLU A 39 -3.09 -11.52 -13.93
N GLY A 40 -2.08 -10.76 -14.36
CA GLY A 40 -2.28 -9.54 -15.14
C GLY A 40 -2.47 -8.27 -14.32
N PHE A 41 -2.41 -8.36 -13.00
CA PHE A 41 -2.47 -7.20 -12.10
C PHE A 41 -1.40 -7.28 -11.03
N SER A 42 -0.90 -6.14 -10.61
CA SER A 42 0.07 -6.03 -9.52
C SER A 42 -0.30 -4.88 -8.61
N LEU A 43 0.30 -4.84 -7.42
CA LEU A 43 0.06 -3.75 -6.49
C LEU A 43 0.76 -2.49 -6.96
N GLY A 44 0.01 -1.41 -7.11
CA GLY A 44 0.54 -0.09 -7.42
C GLY A 44 0.45 0.85 -6.22
N MET A 45 1.26 1.90 -6.25
CA MET A 45 1.26 2.95 -5.23
C MET A 45 1.34 4.30 -5.92
N SER A 46 0.56 5.26 -5.42
CA SER A 46 0.61 6.64 -5.93
C SER A 46 0.24 7.62 -4.85
N GLN A 47 0.66 8.87 -5.02
CA GLN A 47 0.21 9.97 -4.18
C GLN A 47 -1.10 10.48 -4.76
N ASP A 48 -2.20 10.20 -4.09
CA ASP A 48 -3.55 10.56 -4.51
C ASP A 48 -4.40 10.95 -3.31
N SER A 49 -5.43 11.74 -3.55
CA SER A 49 -6.41 12.07 -2.52
C SER A 49 -7.50 11.01 -2.45
N PRO A 50 -7.92 10.61 -1.25
CA PRO A 50 -9.02 9.66 -1.11
C PRO A 50 -10.33 10.23 -1.68
N ILE A 51 -11.07 9.37 -2.38
CA ILE A 51 -12.38 9.71 -2.93
C ILE A 51 -13.46 8.92 -2.19
N ASN A 52 -13.30 7.61 -2.14
CA ASN A 52 -14.20 6.70 -1.43
C ASN A 52 -13.38 5.59 -0.76
N PRO A 53 -12.58 5.92 0.25
CA PRO A 53 -11.67 4.95 0.85
C PRO A 53 -12.43 3.88 1.63
N SER A 54 -12.04 2.63 1.42
CA SER A 54 -12.56 1.48 2.15
C SER A 54 -11.68 1.15 3.36
N VAL A 55 -10.36 1.33 3.21
CA VAL A 55 -9.38 1.02 4.24
C VAL A 55 -8.44 2.20 4.39
N VAL A 56 -8.20 2.62 5.63
CA VAL A 56 -7.35 3.78 5.93
C VAL A 56 -6.41 3.42 7.08
N LEU A 57 -5.15 3.81 6.93
CA LEU A 57 -4.14 3.74 7.98
C LEU A 57 -3.45 5.09 8.08
N GLU A 58 -3.49 5.70 9.26
CA GLU A 58 -2.77 6.94 9.52
C GLU A 58 -1.55 6.68 10.38
N HIS A 59 -0.44 7.36 10.04
CA HIS A 59 0.80 7.29 10.80
C HIS A 59 1.54 8.63 10.69
N ASN A 60 1.70 9.31 11.83
CA ASN A 60 2.41 10.60 11.90
C ASN A 60 1.92 11.62 10.88
N GLY A 61 0.60 11.67 10.67
CA GLY A 61 -0.03 12.61 9.75
C GLY A 61 0.00 12.21 8.29
N THR A 62 0.57 11.07 7.95
CA THR A 62 0.51 10.49 6.60
C THR A 62 -0.60 9.46 6.56
N THR A 63 -1.40 9.48 5.50
CA THR A 63 -2.51 8.55 5.33
C THR A 63 -2.21 7.57 4.21
N PHE A 64 -2.38 6.27 4.50
CA PHE A 64 -2.29 5.20 3.51
C PHE A 64 -3.69 4.62 3.34
N PHE A 65 -4.12 4.41 2.12
CA PHE A 65 -5.51 4.00 1.91
C PHE A 65 -5.68 3.11 0.68
N ILE A 66 -6.82 2.41 0.68
CA ILE A 66 -7.28 1.59 -0.44
C ILE A 66 -8.70 2.07 -0.76
N GLU A 67 -8.92 2.45 -2.01
CA GLU A 67 -10.24 2.84 -2.49
C GLU A 67 -11.19 1.64 -2.54
N GLN A 68 -12.48 1.90 -2.39
CA GLN A 68 -13.51 0.85 -2.47
C GLN A 68 -13.42 0.08 -3.79
N ASP A 69 -13.12 0.75 -4.89
CA ASP A 69 -13.04 0.14 -6.21
C ASP A 69 -11.85 -0.80 -6.39
N ASP A 70 -10.87 -0.75 -5.49
CA ASP A 70 -9.67 -1.60 -5.55
C ASP A 70 -9.71 -2.78 -4.57
N THR A 71 -10.74 -2.88 -3.74
CA THR A 71 -10.78 -3.90 -2.68
C THR A 71 -10.81 -5.33 -3.21
N TRP A 72 -11.39 -5.56 -4.37
CA TRP A 72 -11.44 -6.87 -5.02
C TRP A 72 -10.06 -7.50 -5.20
N PHE A 73 -9.06 -6.65 -5.44
CA PHE A 73 -7.67 -7.07 -5.69
C PHE A 73 -7.10 -7.84 -4.50
N PHE A 74 -7.51 -7.49 -3.28
CA PHE A 74 -6.96 -8.05 -2.05
C PHE A 74 -7.65 -9.35 -1.60
N ASN A 75 -8.74 -9.72 -2.24
CA ASN A 75 -9.44 -10.99 -2.01
C ASN A 75 -9.72 -11.25 -0.53
N ASN A 76 -10.18 -10.23 0.19
CA ASN A 76 -10.47 -10.27 1.64
C ASN A 76 -9.27 -10.56 2.54
N HIS A 77 -8.06 -10.36 2.05
CA HIS A 77 -6.85 -10.49 2.87
C HIS A 77 -6.38 -9.13 3.36
N ASP A 78 -5.73 -9.13 4.51
CA ASP A 78 -5.04 -7.93 4.99
C ASP A 78 -3.78 -7.70 4.18
N LEU A 79 -3.42 -6.43 3.97
CA LEU A 79 -2.19 -6.06 3.29
C LEU A 79 -1.11 -5.77 4.33
N TYR A 80 -0.06 -6.57 4.31
CA TYR A 80 1.12 -6.38 5.15
C TYR A 80 2.22 -5.74 4.33
N VAL A 81 2.74 -4.62 4.80
CA VAL A 81 3.80 -3.87 4.12
C VAL A 81 5.03 -3.85 5.00
N ASP A 82 6.12 -4.35 4.49
CA ASP A 82 7.41 -4.40 5.18
C ASP A 82 8.52 -4.06 4.19
N VAL A 83 9.76 -4.18 4.61
CA VAL A 83 10.93 -3.91 3.77
C VAL A 83 11.81 -5.14 3.71
N ASP A 84 12.22 -5.50 2.50
CA ASP A 84 13.28 -6.49 2.30
C ASP A 84 14.62 -5.76 2.46
N ARG A 85 15.33 -6.05 3.55
CA ARG A 85 16.55 -5.33 3.89
C ARG A 85 17.73 -5.64 2.96
N GLN A 86 17.71 -6.81 2.33
CA GLN A 86 18.77 -7.18 1.39
C GLN A 86 18.64 -6.41 0.08
N LEU A 87 17.40 -6.20 -0.38
CA LEU A 87 17.11 -5.52 -1.63
C LEU A 87 16.78 -4.05 -1.46
N ASP A 88 16.57 -3.60 -0.22
CA ASP A 88 16.14 -2.24 0.12
C ASP A 88 14.89 -1.82 -0.63
N GLU A 89 13.92 -2.74 -0.70
CA GLU A 89 12.62 -2.49 -1.36
C GLU A 89 11.47 -2.95 -0.49
N LEU A 90 10.29 -2.41 -0.80
CA LEU A 90 9.07 -2.82 -0.12
C LEU A 90 8.74 -4.28 -0.43
N LYS A 91 8.20 -4.93 0.57
CA LYS A 91 7.74 -6.31 0.50
C LYS A 91 6.28 -6.34 0.93
N PHE A 92 5.45 -6.99 0.12
CA PHE A 92 4.02 -7.08 0.37
C PHE A 92 3.59 -8.52 0.61
N ASP A 93 2.79 -8.72 1.64
CA ASP A 93 2.17 -10.01 1.93
C ASP A 93 0.66 -9.81 2.10
N TYR A 94 -0.09 -10.85 1.78
CA TYR A 94 -1.55 -10.85 1.86
C TYR A 94 -1.98 -11.93 2.83
N LYS A 95 -2.50 -11.54 3.96
CA LYS A 95 -2.91 -12.47 5.03
C LYS A 95 -4.30 -12.13 5.53
#